data_41ee2450ac9d354e8a13494eb4f0a5c2
#
_entry.id   41ee2450ac9d354e8a13494eb4f0a5c2
#
_cell.length_a   1.000
_cell.length_b   1.000
_cell.length_c   1.000
_cell.angle_alpha   90.00
_cell.angle_beta   90.00
_cell.angle_gamma   90.00
#
_symmetry.space_group_name_H-M   'P 1'
#
loop_
_entity.id
_entity.type
_entity.pdbx_description
1 polymer ?
#
loop_
_entity_poly.entity_id
_entity_poly.type
_entity_poly.pdbx_seq_one_letter_code
_entity_poly.pdbx_strand_id
1 'polypeptide(L)'
;IGKKDFNSIEHLMNAGLFDEHHSVRNAVIGSIKKMGEKNPKPTIAFAKQFLKHPDKEIRREICHGIELRGRTHPQDILPLLKELQDDKTARVRNTLVHVLGQIAYKKGCLETVIKDLKTWKNKELVKDAIEEIIDVHHRYRNFSVKTQNEAIEYIDKHSPA
;
A
#
# COMPACT_ATOMS: atom_id res chain seq x y z
N ILE A 1 -11.14 0.48 20.48
CA ILE A 1 -12.02 1.66 20.35
C ILE A 1 -12.19 2.03 18.89
N GLY A 2 -11.11 2.33 18.19
CA GLY A 2 -11.16 2.79 16.80
C GLY A 2 -11.80 1.81 15.80
N LYS A 3 -11.85 0.52 16.10
CA LYS A 3 -12.53 -0.47 15.25
C LYS A 3 -14.06 -0.27 15.25
N LYS A 4 -14.60 0.31 16.30
CA LYS A 4 -16.03 0.56 16.46
C LYS A 4 -16.39 2.00 16.16
N ASP A 5 -15.52 2.92 16.56
CA ASP A 5 -15.75 4.36 16.42
C ASP A 5 -14.45 5.06 16.01
N PHE A 6 -14.28 5.27 14.72
CA PHE A 6 -13.11 5.94 14.16
C PHE A 6 -12.97 7.37 14.68
N ASN A 7 -14.08 8.08 14.80
CA ASN A 7 -14.07 9.50 15.21
C ASN A 7 -13.49 9.71 16.60
N SER A 8 -13.67 8.73 17.50
CA SER A 8 -13.17 8.80 18.88
C SER A 8 -11.64 8.83 18.96
N ILE A 9 -10.93 8.31 17.94
CA ILE A 9 -9.48 8.18 18.00
C ILE A 9 -8.76 8.93 16.89
N GLU A 10 -9.49 9.55 15.96
CA GLU A 10 -8.89 10.25 14.82
C GLU A 10 -7.85 11.28 15.28
N HIS A 11 -8.17 12.07 16.28
CA HIS A 11 -7.24 13.09 16.82
C HIS A 11 -6.00 12.46 17.45
N LEU A 12 -6.13 11.29 18.09
CA LEU A 12 -4.99 10.56 18.65
C LEU A 12 -4.08 10.02 17.56
N MET A 13 -4.67 9.49 16.48
CA MET A 13 -3.89 9.02 15.33
C MET A 13 -3.18 10.18 14.65
N ASN A 14 -3.87 11.30 14.48
CA ASN A 14 -3.29 12.50 13.88
C ASN A 14 -2.09 13.00 14.71
N ALA A 15 -2.25 13.14 16.02
CA ALA A 15 -1.15 13.51 16.91
C ALA A 15 0.01 12.52 16.85
N GLY A 16 -0.29 11.22 16.83
CA GLY A 16 0.72 10.16 16.77
C GLY A 16 1.55 10.14 15.51
N LEU A 17 0.97 10.52 14.35
CA LEU A 17 1.71 10.64 13.08
C LEU A 17 2.85 11.66 13.17
N PHE A 18 2.67 12.70 13.96
CA PHE A 18 3.64 13.78 14.13
C PHE A 18 4.56 13.59 15.34
N ASP A 19 4.46 12.46 16.03
CA ASP A 19 5.32 12.18 17.17
C ASP A 19 6.76 11.96 16.73
N GLU A 20 7.72 12.47 17.48
CA GLU A 20 9.14 12.30 17.21
C GLU A 20 9.62 10.87 17.45
N HIS A 21 8.89 10.08 18.25
CA HIS A 21 9.26 8.72 18.58
C HIS A 21 8.78 7.74 17.51
N HIS A 22 9.71 7.00 16.94
CA HIS A 22 9.46 6.00 15.90
C HIS A 22 8.44 4.93 16.34
N SER A 23 8.50 4.50 17.59
CA SER A 23 7.57 3.50 18.13
C SER A 23 6.12 4.00 18.16
N VAL A 24 5.91 5.29 18.44
CA VAL A 24 4.57 5.90 18.43
C VAL A 24 4.03 5.96 17.01
N ARG A 25 4.85 6.41 16.05
CA ARG A 25 4.46 6.44 14.63
C ARG A 25 4.13 5.04 14.10
N ASN A 26 4.91 4.02 14.47
CA ASN A 26 4.61 2.64 14.08
C ASN A 26 3.30 2.13 14.66
N ALA A 27 2.96 2.52 15.89
CA ALA A 27 1.68 2.18 16.49
C ALA A 27 0.51 2.81 15.71
N VAL A 28 0.68 4.02 15.20
CA VAL A 28 -0.31 4.68 14.33
C VAL A 28 -0.47 3.92 13.01
N ILE A 29 0.62 3.50 12.38
CA ILE A 29 0.56 2.67 11.17
C ILE A 29 -0.26 1.41 11.42
N GLY A 30 0.02 0.70 12.51
CA GLY A 30 -0.73 -0.51 12.89
C GLY A 30 -2.21 -0.24 13.12
N SER A 31 -2.54 0.91 13.71
CA SER A 31 -3.93 1.34 13.89
C SER A 31 -4.62 1.62 12.56
N ILE A 32 -3.97 2.34 11.66
CA ILE A 32 -4.50 2.62 10.32
C ILE A 32 -4.76 1.32 9.56
N LYS A 33 -3.85 0.35 9.62
CA LYS A 33 -4.03 -0.96 9.00
C LYS A 33 -5.33 -1.62 9.48
N LYS A 34 -5.53 -1.67 10.78
CA LYS A 34 -6.73 -2.30 11.38
C LYS A 34 -8.00 -1.50 11.09
N MET A 35 -7.93 -0.18 11.14
CA MET A 35 -9.07 0.69 10.84
C MET A 35 -9.48 0.56 9.37
N GLY A 36 -8.54 0.43 8.45
CA GLY A 36 -8.81 0.23 7.03
C GLY A 36 -9.64 -1.02 6.74
N GLU A 37 -9.50 -2.05 7.59
CA GLU A 37 -10.32 -3.27 7.47
C GLU A 37 -11.73 -3.08 8.02
N LYS A 38 -11.88 -2.37 9.13
CA LYS A 38 -13.15 -2.26 9.87
C LYS A 38 -13.96 -1.01 9.52
N ASN A 39 -13.29 0.11 9.26
CA ASN A 39 -13.90 1.39 8.93
C ASN A 39 -13.20 2.00 7.70
N PRO A 40 -13.37 1.40 6.50
CA PRO A 40 -12.58 1.77 5.33
C PRO A 40 -12.82 3.21 4.88
N LYS A 41 -14.06 3.66 4.82
CA LYS A 41 -14.38 5.02 4.32
C LYS A 41 -13.68 6.13 5.11
N PRO A 42 -13.83 6.21 6.45
CA PRO A 42 -13.16 7.26 7.22
C PRO A 42 -11.64 7.08 7.24
N THR A 43 -11.14 5.85 7.21
CA THR A 43 -9.70 5.60 7.19
C THR A 43 -9.07 6.07 5.87
N ILE A 44 -9.71 5.81 4.74
CA ILE A 44 -9.26 6.27 3.42
C ILE A 44 -9.30 7.80 3.36
N ALA A 45 -10.37 8.43 3.86
CA ALA A 45 -10.48 9.88 3.93
C ALA A 45 -9.37 10.50 4.79
N PHE A 46 -9.08 9.89 5.93
CA PHE A 46 -7.95 10.29 6.78
C PHE A 46 -6.62 10.18 6.04
N ALA A 47 -6.36 9.06 5.38
CA ALA A 47 -5.12 8.84 4.65
C ALA A 47 -4.93 9.86 3.51
N LYS A 48 -5.97 10.17 2.77
CA LYS A 48 -5.92 11.13 1.66
C LYS A 48 -5.39 12.50 2.07
N GLN A 49 -5.63 12.94 3.29
CA GLN A 49 -5.17 14.24 3.78
C GLN A 49 -3.65 14.35 3.80
N PHE A 50 -2.92 13.23 3.88
CA PHE A 50 -1.49 13.20 4.11
C PHE A 50 -0.65 12.71 2.92
N LEU A 51 -1.28 12.34 1.81
CA LEU A 51 -0.55 11.83 0.64
C LEU A 51 0.42 12.84 0.03
N LYS A 52 0.16 14.12 0.17
CA LYS A 52 1.01 15.21 -0.30
C LYS A 52 1.61 16.03 0.82
N HIS A 53 1.63 15.47 2.03
CA HIS A 53 2.21 16.17 3.19
C HIS A 53 3.69 16.47 2.93
N PRO A 54 4.20 17.64 3.36
CA PRO A 54 5.62 18.02 3.17
C PRO A 54 6.62 17.04 3.79
N ASP A 55 6.26 16.41 4.92
CA ASP A 55 7.14 15.45 5.60
C ASP A 55 7.08 14.09 4.90
N LYS A 56 8.23 13.65 4.38
CA LYS A 56 8.40 12.36 3.70
C LYS A 56 8.05 11.16 4.59
N GLU A 57 8.32 11.25 5.89
CA GLU A 57 8.01 10.16 6.83
C GLU A 57 6.49 10.00 7.02
N ILE A 58 5.76 11.09 7.03
CA ILE A 58 4.29 11.04 7.07
C ILE A 58 3.75 10.36 5.81
N ARG A 59 4.23 10.75 4.63
CA ARG A 59 3.82 10.12 3.37
C ARG A 59 4.12 8.63 3.35
N ARG A 60 5.31 8.23 3.82
CA ARG A 60 5.71 6.83 3.92
C ARG A 60 4.81 6.05 4.87
N GLU A 61 4.53 6.60 6.03
CA GLU A 61 3.70 5.95 7.05
C GLU A 61 2.28 5.73 6.58
N ILE A 62 1.70 6.70 5.90
CA ILE A 62 0.36 6.58 5.31
C ILE A 62 0.35 5.52 4.21
N CYS A 63 1.35 5.52 3.33
CA CYS A 63 1.49 4.49 2.29
C CYS A 63 1.48 3.08 2.90
N HIS A 64 2.26 2.86 3.94
CA HIS A 64 2.34 1.58 4.63
C HIS A 64 1.04 1.26 5.40
N GLY A 65 0.40 2.28 5.97
CA GLY A 65 -0.81 2.11 6.79
C GLY A 65 -2.04 1.60 6.01
N ILE A 66 -2.12 1.88 4.72
CA ILE A 66 -3.27 1.46 3.90
C ILE A 66 -3.09 0.07 3.24
N GLU A 67 -1.98 -0.60 3.51
CA GLU A 67 -1.63 -1.90 2.92
C GLU A 67 -2.66 -3.00 3.19
N LEU A 68 -3.11 -3.17 4.43
CA LEU A 68 -4.01 -4.29 4.77
C LEU A 68 -5.36 -4.19 4.05
N ARG A 69 -5.91 -2.98 3.92
CA ARG A 69 -7.13 -2.77 3.13
C ARG A 69 -6.88 -3.14 1.67
N GLY A 70 -5.72 -2.80 1.15
CA GLY A 70 -5.34 -3.15 -0.22
C GLY A 70 -5.26 -4.65 -0.48
N ARG A 71 -4.90 -5.44 0.52
CA ARG A 71 -4.80 -6.91 0.39
C ARG A 71 -6.15 -7.60 0.15
N THR A 72 -7.24 -6.99 0.53
CA THR A 72 -8.60 -7.53 0.36
C THR A 72 -9.41 -6.73 -0.64
N HIS A 73 -9.16 -5.42 -0.73
CA HIS A 73 -9.89 -4.50 -1.61
C HIS A 73 -8.89 -3.58 -2.33
N PRO A 74 -8.08 -4.12 -3.25
CA PRO A 74 -7.03 -3.32 -3.90
C PRO A 74 -7.57 -2.13 -4.67
N GLN A 75 -8.77 -2.23 -5.24
CA GLN A 75 -9.40 -1.13 -5.97
C GLN A 75 -9.68 0.11 -5.12
N ASP A 76 -9.81 -0.05 -3.79
CA ASP A 76 -10.01 1.08 -2.87
C ASP A 76 -8.72 1.84 -2.60
N ILE A 77 -7.58 1.18 -2.72
CA ILE A 77 -6.27 1.66 -2.28
C ILE A 77 -5.35 2.04 -3.45
N LEU A 78 -5.44 1.34 -4.56
CA LEU A 78 -4.58 1.61 -5.72
C LEU A 78 -4.63 3.07 -6.21
N PRO A 79 -5.79 3.76 -6.21
CA PRO A 79 -5.81 5.19 -6.57
C PRO A 79 -4.94 6.06 -5.66
N LEU A 80 -4.90 5.75 -4.36
CA LEU A 80 -4.07 6.47 -3.40
C LEU A 80 -2.58 6.16 -3.63
N LEU A 81 -2.25 4.90 -3.83
CA LEU A 81 -0.87 4.48 -4.11
C LEU A 81 -0.35 5.11 -5.40
N LYS A 82 -1.20 5.19 -6.41
CA LYS A 82 -0.84 5.80 -7.71
C LYS A 82 -0.41 7.25 -7.58
N GLU A 83 -0.99 8.01 -6.65
CA GLU A 83 -0.61 9.40 -6.41
C GLU A 83 0.83 9.54 -5.91
N LEU A 84 1.41 8.48 -5.34
CA LEU A 84 2.78 8.46 -4.82
C LEU A 84 3.82 8.00 -5.85
N GLN A 85 3.41 7.66 -7.07
CA GLN A 85 4.32 7.08 -8.08
C GLN A 85 5.51 7.98 -8.45
N ASP A 86 5.33 9.29 -8.38
CA ASP A 86 6.36 10.26 -8.71
C ASP A 86 6.91 10.96 -7.45
N ASP A 87 6.75 10.36 -6.27
CA ASP A 87 7.28 10.95 -5.04
C ASP A 87 8.78 11.15 -5.20
N LYS A 88 9.24 12.36 -4.84
CA LYS A 88 10.64 12.74 -4.97
C LYS A 88 11.59 12.00 -4.03
N THR A 89 11.04 11.35 -2.99
CA THR A 89 11.82 10.65 -1.97
C THR A 89 11.90 9.15 -2.27
N ALA A 90 13.12 8.64 -2.42
CA ALA A 90 13.35 7.22 -2.69
C ALA A 90 12.72 6.32 -1.62
N ARG A 91 12.80 6.70 -0.35
CA ARG A 91 12.23 5.93 0.75
C ARG A 91 10.71 5.76 0.64
N VAL A 92 10.01 6.79 0.16
CA VAL A 92 8.56 6.72 -0.10
C VAL A 92 8.28 5.80 -1.28
N ARG A 93 9.02 5.95 -2.39
CA ARG A 93 8.88 5.08 -3.55
C ARG A 93 9.16 3.62 -3.23
N ASN A 94 10.18 3.35 -2.41
CA ASN A 94 10.52 1.99 -1.99
C ASN A 94 9.41 1.38 -1.13
N THR A 95 8.80 2.16 -0.26
CA THR A 95 7.64 1.71 0.52
C THR A 95 6.45 1.41 -0.39
N LEU A 96 6.21 2.25 -1.38
CA LEU A 96 5.17 2.03 -2.38
C LEU A 96 5.37 0.70 -3.11
N VAL A 97 6.58 0.42 -3.57
CA VAL A 97 6.93 -0.84 -4.24
C VAL A 97 6.68 -2.03 -3.30
N HIS A 98 7.11 -1.91 -2.05
CA HIS A 98 6.87 -2.93 -1.03
C HIS A 98 5.38 -3.21 -0.84
N VAL A 99 4.57 -2.17 -0.69
CA VAL A 99 3.12 -2.30 -0.48
C VAL A 99 2.45 -2.95 -1.68
N LEU A 100 2.83 -2.58 -2.90
CA LEU A 100 2.31 -3.20 -4.13
C LEU A 100 2.60 -4.71 -4.16
N GLY A 101 3.80 -5.10 -3.78
CA GLY A 101 4.17 -6.52 -3.66
C GLY A 101 3.33 -7.25 -2.61
N GLN A 102 3.16 -6.65 -1.44
CA GLN A 102 2.38 -7.23 -0.35
C GLN A 102 0.89 -7.41 -0.69
N ILE A 103 0.35 -6.56 -1.54
CA ILE A 103 -1.02 -6.68 -2.03
C ILE A 103 -1.11 -7.77 -3.11
N ALA A 104 -0.19 -7.78 -4.06
CA ALA A 104 -0.29 -8.55 -5.29
C ALA A 104 -0.31 -10.07 -5.10
N TYR A 105 0.30 -10.61 -4.04
CA TYR A 105 0.30 -12.06 -3.83
C TYR A 105 -0.99 -12.57 -3.17
N LYS A 106 -1.90 -11.69 -2.78
CA LYS A 106 -3.18 -12.07 -2.17
C LYS A 106 -4.21 -12.48 -3.23
N LYS A 107 -5.22 -13.24 -2.79
CA LYS A 107 -6.24 -13.81 -3.68
C LYS A 107 -6.93 -12.74 -4.54
N GLY A 108 -6.84 -12.91 -5.85
CA GLY A 108 -7.48 -12.01 -6.82
C GLY A 108 -6.81 -10.66 -6.99
N CYS A 109 -5.73 -10.38 -6.25
CA CYS A 109 -5.11 -9.06 -6.26
C CYS A 109 -4.08 -8.90 -7.38
N LEU A 110 -3.40 -9.96 -7.82
CA LEU A 110 -2.39 -9.85 -8.89
C LEU A 110 -3.00 -9.20 -10.14
N GLU A 111 -4.13 -9.72 -10.59
CA GLU A 111 -4.82 -9.26 -11.78
C GLU A 111 -5.19 -7.78 -11.68
N THR A 112 -5.74 -7.40 -10.53
CA THR A 112 -6.16 -6.02 -10.25
C THR A 112 -4.97 -5.08 -10.21
N VAL A 113 -3.89 -5.45 -9.53
CA VAL A 113 -2.66 -4.64 -9.45
C VAL A 113 -2.02 -4.48 -10.83
N ILE A 114 -1.85 -5.56 -11.58
CA ILE A 114 -1.21 -5.50 -12.91
C ILE A 114 -2.04 -4.64 -13.87
N LYS A 115 -3.37 -4.78 -13.85
CA LYS A 115 -4.26 -3.94 -14.66
C LYS A 115 -4.09 -2.45 -14.32
N ASP A 116 -3.99 -2.13 -13.05
CA ASP A 116 -3.81 -0.74 -12.60
C ASP A 116 -2.43 -0.20 -13.01
N LEU A 117 -1.37 -0.98 -12.82
CA LEU A 117 0.00 -0.59 -13.17
C LEU A 117 0.17 -0.22 -14.64
N LYS A 118 -0.62 -0.81 -15.54
CA LYS A 118 -0.63 -0.41 -16.96
C LYS A 118 -0.96 1.06 -17.14
N THR A 119 -1.73 1.64 -16.25
CA THR A 119 -2.17 3.04 -16.32
C THR A 119 -1.18 4.01 -15.67
N TRP A 120 -0.16 3.51 -15.00
CA TRP A 120 0.82 4.34 -14.30
C TRP A 120 1.84 4.92 -15.28
N LYS A 121 2.20 6.18 -15.06
CA LYS A 121 3.13 6.90 -15.95
C LYS A 121 4.59 6.63 -15.65
N ASN A 122 4.94 6.42 -14.38
CA ASN A 122 6.32 6.15 -13.96
C ASN A 122 6.68 4.69 -14.24
N LYS A 123 7.15 4.41 -15.44
CA LYS A 123 7.46 3.05 -15.90
C LYS A 123 8.67 2.43 -15.20
N GLU A 124 9.60 3.23 -14.70
CA GLU A 124 10.70 2.72 -13.87
C GLU A 124 10.18 2.15 -12.55
N LEU A 125 9.31 2.90 -11.88
CA LEU A 125 8.68 2.42 -10.66
C LEU A 125 7.82 1.20 -10.93
N VAL A 126 7.11 1.14 -12.05
CA VAL A 126 6.33 -0.04 -12.44
C VAL A 126 7.24 -1.26 -12.61
N LYS A 127 8.42 -1.11 -13.20
CA LYS A 127 9.39 -2.22 -13.31
C LYS A 127 9.85 -2.71 -11.94
N ASP A 128 10.18 -1.79 -11.05
CA ASP A 128 10.58 -2.13 -9.69
C ASP A 128 9.46 -2.86 -8.95
N ALA A 129 8.22 -2.42 -9.14
CA ALA A 129 7.04 -3.06 -8.55
C ALA A 129 6.85 -4.49 -9.11
N ILE A 130 7.05 -4.69 -10.40
CA ILE A 130 6.97 -6.01 -11.04
C ILE A 130 8.02 -6.95 -10.46
N GLU A 131 9.26 -6.49 -10.33
CA GLU A 131 10.35 -7.29 -9.73
C GLU A 131 9.99 -7.68 -8.29
N GLU A 132 9.49 -6.76 -7.49
CA GLU A 132 9.04 -7.04 -6.12
C GLU A 132 7.87 -8.02 -6.11
N ILE A 133 6.90 -7.87 -6.99
CA ILE A 133 5.75 -8.77 -7.10
C ILE A 133 6.22 -10.21 -7.41
N ILE A 134 7.13 -10.36 -8.34
CA ILE A 134 7.70 -11.68 -8.68
C ILE A 134 8.45 -12.27 -7.48
N ASP A 135 9.24 -11.45 -6.80
CA ASP A 135 10.02 -11.87 -5.65
C ASP A 135 9.14 -12.29 -4.47
N VAL A 136 8.08 -11.55 -4.15
CA VAL A 136 7.17 -11.92 -3.05
C VAL A 136 6.44 -13.23 -3.33
N HIS A 137 6.13 -13.56 -4.59
CA HIS A 137 5.54 -14.85 -4.95
C HIS A 137 6.50 -16.01 -4.66
N HIS A 138 7.81 -15.77 -4.66
CA HIS A 138 8.80 -16.74 -4.24
C HIS A 138 8.98 -16.76 -2.71
N ARG A 139 9.23 -15.58 -2.11
CA ARG A 139 9.45 -15.46 -0.65
C ARG A 139 8.27 -15.98 0.17
N TYR A 140 7.06 -15.69 -0.27
CA TYR A 140 5.82 -16.06 0.41
C TYR A 140 5.04 -17.17 -0.31
N ARG A 141 5.76 -18.07 -0.98
CA ARG A 141 5.15 -19.14 -1.80
C ARG A 141 4.19 -20.04 -1.02
N ASN A 142 4.36 -20.14 0.30
CA ASN A 142 3.46 -20.94 1.15
C ASN A 142 2.13 -20.22 1.44
N PHE A 143 2.05 -18.93 1.15
CA PHE A 143 0.88 -18.08 1.42
C PHE A 143 0.26 -17.49 0.16
N SER A 144 1.01 -17.47 -0.95
CA SER A 144 0.50 -16.91 -2.19
C SER A 144 -0.47 -17.87 -2.87
N VAL A 145 -1.49 -17.29 -3.51
CA VAL A 145 -2.50 -18.07 -4.25
C VAL A 145 -1.94 -18.63 -5.55
N LYS A 146 -1.04 -17.88 -6.17
CA LYS A 146 -0.37 -18.29 -7.40
C LYS A 146 1.09 -18.67 -7.12
N THR A 147 1.64 -19.58 -7.93
CA THR A 147 3.08 -19.83 -7.93
C THR A 147 3.81 -18.65 -8.56
N GLN A 148 5.12 -18.57 -8.32
CA GLN A 148 5.94 -17.54 -8.97
C GLN A 148 5.87 -17.66 -10.52
N ASN A 149 5.90 -18.86 -11.06
CA ASN A 149 5.82 -19.07 -12.51
C ASN A 149 4.47 -18.60 -13.06
N GLU A 150 3.38 -18.90 -12.39
CA GLU A 150 2.05 -18.40 -12.77
C GLU A 150 1.98 -16.88 -12.76
N ALA A 151 2.59 -16.25 -11.76
CA ALA A 151 2.65 -14.79 -11.67
C ALA A 151 3.47 -14.19 -12.82
N ILE A 152 4.63 -14.78 -13.14
CA ILE A 152 5.48 -14.35 -14.26
C ILE A 152 4.72 -14.47 -15.58
N GLU A 153 4.06 -15.59 -15.83
CA GLU A 153 3.27 -15.79 -17.06
C GLU A 153 2.17 -14.74 -17.21
N TYR A 154 1.47 -14.45 -16.13
CA TYR A 154 0.42 -13.44 -16.13
C TYR A 154 0.98 -12.04 -16.45
N ILE A 155 2.08 -11.68 -15.81
CA ILE A 155 2.73 -10.38 -15.99
C ILE A 155 3.23 -10.24 -17.44
N ASP A 156 3.90 -11.25 -17.95
CA ASP A 156 4.44 -11.23 -19.33
C ASP A 156 3.31 -11.09 -20.37
N LYS A 157 2.22 -11.80 -20.15
CA LYS A 157 1.05 -11.74 -21.04
C LYS A 157 0.40 -10.36 -21.06
N HIS A 158 0.44 -9.61 -19.97
CA HIS A 158 -0.24 -8.33 -19.84
C HIS A 158 0.68 -7.12 -19.99
N SER A 159 2.00 -7.31 -20.00
CA SER A 159 3.03 -6.28 -20.29
C SER A 159 2.75 -4.92 -19.65
N PRO A 160 2.69 -4.80 -18.29
CA PRO A 160 2.33 -3.55 -17.63
C PRO A 160 3.43 -2.48 -17.73
N ALA A 161 4.68 -2.86 -17.99
CA ALA A 161 5.81 -1.93 -18.09
C ALA A 161 6.12 -1.53 -19.51
#